data_1cb799c2d9c671237f2d3f335f8c8e84
#
_entry.id   1cb799c2d9c671237f2d3f335f8c8e84
#
_cell.length_a   1.000
_cell.length_b   1.000
_cell.length_c   1.000
_cell.angle_alpha   90.00
_cell.angle_beta   90.00
_cell.angle_gamma   90.00
#
_symmetry.space_group_name_H-M   'P 1'
#
loop_
_entity.id
_entity.type
_entity.pdbx_description
1 polymer ?
#
loop_
_entity_poly.entity_id
_entity_poly.type
_entity_poly.pdbx_seq_one_letter_code
_entity_poly.pdbx_strand_id
1 'polypeptide(L)'
;MGTDKDTRTTLFKDSANDKSYTIRKSTFEDLELVKEVNEKELPEDYPFFFYKSILDNYPESFLVACAKDDTSKVIGYVMWRIERTPSKNSLRLVNKGHLVSIAVSQEYRRLGIASALLSSSMPEIKTHSISEYVLEVRVSNYGAISLYEGLNFKSEGIKKKYYRDGENAYYMVFKIKHD
;
A
#
# COMPACT_ATOMS: atom_id res chain seq x y z
N MET A 1 -11.80 17.66 27.25
CA MET A 1 -12.71 16.60 26.78
C MET A 1 -12.67 16.63 25.25
N GLY A 2 -11.73 15.91 24.64
CA GLY A 2 -11.61 15.75 23.20
C GLY A 2 -12.02 14.31 22.88
N THR A 3 -13.13 14.15 22.21
CA THR A 3 -13.66 12.87 21.78
C THR A 3 -12.85 12.39 20.61
N ASP A 4 -12.03 11.42 20.88
CA ASP A 4 -11.36 10.58 19.89
C ASP A 4 -12.44 9.84 19.06
N LYS A 5 -12.65 10.30 17.84
CA LYS A 5 -13.57 9.69 16.87
C LYS A 5 -12.89 9.70 15.52
N ASP A 6 -12.14 8.67 15.21
CA ASP A 6 -12.14 8.08 13.89
C ASP A 6 -11.18 6.89 13.76
N THR A 7 -11.38 5.87 14.55
CA THR A 7 -10.77 4.56 14.29
C THR A 7 -11.80 3.74 13.52
N ARG A 8 -11.90 3.94 12.21
CA ARG A 8 -12.66 3.02 11.35
C ARG A 8 -11.91 1.71 11.27
N THR A 9 -12.22 0.81 12.15
CA THR A 9 -11.79 -0.59 12.07
C THR A 9 -12.78 -1.33 11.18
N THR A 10 -12.34 -1.76 10.00
CA THR A 10 -13.16 -2.58 9.10
C THR A 10 -12.85 -4.05 9.33
N LEU A 11 -13.86 -4.81 9.70
CA LEU A 11 -13.75 -6.26 9.91
C LEU A 11 -14.01 -6.99 8.57
N PHE A 12 -13.02 -7.75 8.12
CA PHE A 12 -13.15 -8.61 6.95
C PHE A 12 -13.22 -10.08 7.39
N LYS A 13 -14.15 -10.84 6.83
CA LYS A 13 -14.25 -12.29 7.04
C LYS A 13 -13.98 -13.00 5.73
N ASP A 14 -13.05 -13.94 5.73
CA ASP A 14 -12.99 -14.97 4.70
C ASP A 14 -13.90 -16.13 5.12
N SER A 15 -14.89 -16.45 4.27
CA SER A 15 -15.87 -17.50 4.52
C SER A 15 -15.31 -18.93 4.37
N ALA A 16 -14.07 -19.09 3.89
CA ALA A 16 -13.47 -20.38 3.61
C ALA A 16 -12.39 -20.81 4.62
N ASN A 17 -11.86 -19.88 5.41
CA ASN A 17 -10.84 -20.14 6.43
C ASN A 17 -11.18 -19.32 7.68
N ASP A 18 -11.07 -19.94 8.85
CA ASP A 18 -11.37 -19.31 10.15
C ASP A 18 -10.41 -18.14 10.54
N LYS A 19 -9.51 -17.77 9.60
CA LYS A 19 -8.59 -16.63 9.73
C LYS A 19 -9.28 -15.34 9.32
N SER A 20 -9.80 -14.63 10.29
CA SER A 20 -10.30 -13.27 10.12
C SER A 20 -9.22 -12.25 10.49
N TYR A 21 -9.33 -11.06 9.94
CA TYR A 21 -8.40 -9.95 10.17
C TYR A 21 -9.15 -8.63 10.25
N THR A 22 -8.49 -7.63 10.79
CA THR A 22 -8.99 -6.25 10.83
C THR A 22 -8.02 -5.33 10.11
N ILE A 23 -8.54 -4.28 9.47
CA ILE A 23 -7.72 -3.21 8.89
C ILE A 23 -8.01 -1.93 9.64
N ARG A 24 -6.93 -1.23 10.01
CA ARG A 24 -6.98 0.07 10.68
C ARG A 24 -5.84 0.97 10.24
N LYS A 25 -5.91 2.25 10.59
CA LYS A 25 -4.78 3.17 10.42
C LYS A 25 -3.59 2.70 11.25
N SER A 26 -2.38 2.84 10.69
CA SER A 26 -1.14 2.62 11.41
C SER A 26 -0.94 3.68 12.47
N THR A 27 -0.35 3.31 13.59
CA THR A 27 0.13 4.21 14.63
C THR A 27 1.65 4.18 14.73
N PHE A 28 2.24 5.05 15.54
CA PHE A 28 3.69 5.05 15.75
C PHE A 28 4.18 3.73 16.35
N GLU A 29 3.39 3.13 17.23
CA GLU A 29 3.69 1.86 17.91
C GLU A 29 3.72 0.67 16.94
N ASP A 30 3.05 0.78 15.79
CA ASP A 30 3.05 -0.26 14.76
C ASP A 30 4.32 -0.27 13.90
N LEU A 31 5.09 0.82 13.86
CA LEU A 31 6.15 1.00 12.86
C LEU A 31 7.26 -0.06 12.93
N GLU A 32 7.65 -0.51 14.13
CA GLU A 32 8.61 -1.62 14.25
C GLU A 32 8.03 -2.92 13.71
N LEU A 33 6.77 -3.24 14.01
CA LEU A 33 6.10 -4.43 13.50
C LEU A 33 5.91 -4.38 11.98
N VAL A 34 5.60 -3.21 11.43
CA VAL A 34 5.54 -2.99 9.97
C VAL A 34 6.90 -3.26 9.34
N LYS A 35 7.97 -2.73 9.95
CA LYS A 35 9.36 -2.94 9.50
C LYS A 35 9.73 -4.43 9.54
N GLU A 36 9.39 -5.14 10.60
CA GLU A 36 9.61 -6.60 10.71
C GLU A 36 8.88 -7.37 9.59
N VAL A 37 7.61 -7.03 9.31
CA VAL A 37 6.88 -7.63 8.19
C VAL A 37 7.55 -7.32 6.86
N ASN A 38 8.00 -6.07 6.64
CA ASN A 38 8.73 -5.70 5.42
C ASN A 38 10.00 -6.53 5.24
N GLU A 39 10.88 -6.55 6.24
CA GLU A 39 12.18 -7.24 6.20
C GLU A 39 12.02 -8.75 5.97
N LYS A 40 10.95 -9.34 6.51
CA LYS A 40 10.66 -10.76 6.34
C LYS A 40 10.11 -11.10 4.94
N GLU A 41 9.30 -10.22 4.37
CA GLU A 41 8.49 -10.55 3.20
C GLU A 41 8.99 -9.92 1.90
N LEU A 42 9.81 -8.87 1.97
CA LEU A 42 10.30 -8.12 0.81
C LEU A 42 11.84 -8.00 0.84
N PRO A 43 12.50 -8.03 -0.32
CA PRO A 43 13.94 -7.79 -0.41
C PRO A 43 14.31 -6.31 -0.28
N GLU A 44 13.36 -5.41 -0.45
CA GLU A 44 13.53 -3.96 -0.28
C GLU A 44 13.27 -3.58 1.18
N ASP A 45 14.27 -3.02 1.84
CA ASP A 45 14.19 -2.51 3.21
C ASP A 45 14.28 -0.98 3.22
N TYR A 46 13.69 -0.40 4.25
CA TYR A 46 13.72 1.03 4.49
C TYR A 46 14.20 1.33 5.92
N PRO A 47 14.94 2.42 6.14
CA PRO A 47 15.28 2.83 7.50
C PRO A 47 14.03 3.27 8.27
N PHE A 48 14.04 3.11 9.59
CA PHE A 48 12.89 3.40 10.46
C PHE A 48 12.31 4.82 10.24
N PHE A 49 13.18 5.82 10.09
CA PHE A 49 12.74 7.20 9.87
C PHE A 49 11.91 7.38 8.60
N PHE A 50 12.06 6.50 7.62
CA PHE A 50 11.27 6.53 6.38
C PHE A 50 9.81 6.14 6.65
N TYR A 51 9.58 5.05 7.39
CA TYR A 51 8.23 4.66 7.82
C TYR A 51 7.57 5.77 8.63
N LYS A 52 8.34 6.36 9.57
CA LYS A 52 7.87 7.50 10.36
C LYS A 52 7.50 8.68 9.49
N SER A 53 8.31 9.02 8.50
CA SER A 53 8.02 10.11 7.56
C SER A 53 6.75 9.87 6.76
N ILE A 54 6.50 8.64 6.31
CA ILE A 54 5.25 8.29 5.61
C ILE A 54 4.05 8.44 6.56
N LEU A 55 4.16 7.96 7.80
CA LEU A 55 3.10 8.08 8.80
C LEU A 55 2.79 9.55 9.13
N ASP A 56 3.82 10.38 9.31
CA ASP A 56 3.66 11.80 9.64
C ASP A 56 2.99 12.60 8.51
N ASN A 57 3.24 12.24 7.24
CA ASN A 57 2.74 12.99 6.09
C ASN A 57 1.44 12.42 5.48
N TYR A 58 1.19 11.12 5.61
CA TYR A 58 0.07 10.42 4.97
C TYR A 58 -0.59 9.40 5.91
N PRO A 59 -0.96 9.80 7.15
CA PRO A 59 -1.46 8.87 8.18
C PRO A 59 -2.76 8.18 7.77
N GLU A 60 -3.59 8.80 6.91
CA GLU A 60 -4.87 8.26 6.49
C GLU A 60 -4.71 7.03 5.57
N SER A 61 -3.64 7.01 4.78
CA SER A 61 -3.37 5.98 3.77
C SER A 61 -2.29 4.98 4.18
N PHE A 62 -1.72 5.14 5.37
CA PHE A 62 -0.84 4.15 5.96
C PHE A 62 -1.67 3.22 6.85
N LEU A 63 -2.01 2.05 6.31
CA LEU A 63 -2.87 1.09 6.99
C LEU A 63 -2.11 -0.18 7.37
N VAL A 64 -2.55 -0.80 8.45
CA VAL A 64 -2.10 -2.13 8.88
C VAL A 64 -3.26 -3.10 8.89
N ALA A 65 -2.98 -4.34 8.52
CA ALA A 65 -3.84 -5.49 8.76
C ALA A 65 -3.35 -6.20 10.02
N CYS A 66 -4.26 -6.47 10.95
CA CYS A 66 -3.96 -7.16 12.20
C CYS A 66 -4.72 -8.48 12.28
N ALA A 67 -4.15 -9.48 12.97
CA ALA A 67 -4.85 -10.70 13.27
C ALA A 67 -6.08 -10.41 14.14
N LYS A 68 -7.20 -11.11 13.90
CA LYS A 68 -8.45 -10.84 14.64
C LYS A 68 -8.33 -11.14 16.13
N ASP A 69 -7.66 -12.23 16.44
CA ASP A 69 -7.54 -12.72 17.81
C ASP A 69 -6.44 -11.98 18.60
N ASP A 70 -5.59 -11.24 17.90
CA ASP A 70 -4.54 -10.41 18.48
C ASP A 70 -4.33 -9.16 17.60
N THR A 71 -5.02 -8.08 17.95
CA THR A 71 -4.93 -6.81 17.22
C THR A 71 -3.59 -6.09 17.36
N SER A 72 -2.71 -6.55 18.26
CA SER A 72 -1.33 -6.10 18.36
C SER A 72 -0.42 -6.78 17.33
N LYS A 73 -0.84 -7.92 16.75
CA LYS A 73 -0.09 -8.65 15.74
C LYS A 73 -0.35 -8.07 14.35
N VAL A 74 0.57 -7.27 13.84
CA VAL A 74 0.55 -6.79 12.45
C VAL A 74 0.91 -7.96 11.51
N ILE A 75 0.03 -8.23 10.54
CA ILE A 75 0.17 -9.33 9.56
C ILE A 75 0.29 -8.83 8.12
N GLY A 76 0.16 -7.53 7.92
CA GLY A 76 0.32 -6.86 6.64
C GLY A 76 0.18 -5.37 6.77
N TYR A 77 0.63 -4.64 5.75
CA TYR A 77 0.55 -3.19 5.72
C TYR A 77 0.53 -2.67 4.29
N VAL A 78 0.13 -1.41 4.15
CA VAL A 78 0.23 -0.64 2.91
C VAL A 78 0.62 0.79 3.25
N MET A 79 1.55 1.37 2.48
CA MET A 79 1.93 2.77 2.63
C MET A 79 2.05 3.47 1.27
N TRP A 80 1.55 4.72 1.23
CA TRP A 80 1.51 5.59 0.07
C TRP A 80 2.26 6.88 0.33
N ARG A 81 2.69 7.54 -0.73
CA ARG A 81 3.15 8.93 -0.71
C ARG A 81 2.58 9.69 -1.90
N ILE A 82 2.64 11.01 -1.84
CA ILE A 82 2.34 11.85 -3.00
C ILE A 82 3.63 12.14 -3.75
N GLU A 83 3.60 11.91 -5.05
CA GLU A 83 4.62 12.40 -5.97
C GLU A 83 4.05 13.56 -6.78
N ARG A 84 4.78 14.66 -6.82
CA ARG A 84 4.44 15.82 -7.62
C ARG A 84 5.32 15.86 -8.86
N THR A 85 4.73 15.62 -10.02
CA THR A 85 5.46 15.47 -11.28
C THR A 85 4.81 16.32 -12.37
N PRO A 86 5.58 16.74 -13.41
CA PRO A 86 4.97 17.35 -14.60
C PRO A 86 3.94 16.41 -15.23
N SER A 87 2.82 16.99 -15.66
CA SER A 87 1.84 16.25 -16.46
C SER A 87 2.44 15.91 -17.82
N LYS A 88 2.09 14.73 -18.35
CA LYS A 88 2.54 14.32 -19.72
C LYS A 88 2.04 15.28 -20.81
N ASN A 89 0.93 15.97 -20.58
CA ASN A 89 0.26 16.77 -21.59
C ASN A 89 0.30 18.30 -21.31
N SER A 90 0.96 18.73 -20.25
CA SER A 90 1.05 20.14 -19.89
C SER A 90 2.25 20.39 -18.97
N LEU A 91 2.71 21.65 -18.90
CA LEU A 91 3.76 22.07 -17.95
C LEU A 91 3.26 22.15 -16.50
N ARG A 92 1.99 21.81 -16.24
CA ARG A 92 1.42 21.83 -14.89
C ARG A 92 1.93 20.64 -14.09
N LEU A 93 2.22 20.87 -12.82
CA LEU A 93 2.51 19.79 -11.87
C LEU A 93 1.20 19.11 -11.46
N VAL A 94 1.20 17.79 -11.46
CA VAL A 94 0.10 16.95 -10.98
C VAL A 94 0.56 16.09 -9.82
N ASN A 95 -0.34 15.84 -8.91
CA ASN A 95 -0.10 14.90 -7.82
C ASN A 95 -0.44 13.49 -8.29
N LYS A 96 0.41 12.53 -7.93
CA LYS A 96 0.19 11.09 -8.11
C LYS A 96 0.24 10.41 -6.74
N GLY A 97 -0.68 9.48 -6.50
CA GLY A 97 -0.58 8.58 -5.37
C GLY A 97 0.38 7.45 -5.71
N HIS A 98 1.56 7.44 -5.11
CA HIS A 98 2.58 6.42 -5.34
C HIS A 98 2.50 5.37 -4.23
N LEU A 99 2.20 4.13 -4.61
CA LEU A 99 2.29 2.98 -3.71
C LEU A 99 3.76 2.71 -3.41
N VAL A 100 4.18 3.03 -2.19
CA VAL A 100 5.57 2.87 -1.77
C VAL A 100 5.87 1.42 -1.47
N SER A 101 5.01 0.78 -0.68
CA SER A 101 5.18 -0.62 -0.27
C SER A 101 3.86 -1.21 0.20
N ILE A 102 3.72 -2.50 -0.02
CA ILE A 102 2.67 -3.35 0.52
C ILE A 102 3.23 -4.74 0.75
N ALA A 103 2.99 -5.30 1.91
CA ALA A 103 3.33 -6.68 2.20
C ALA A 103 2.28 -7.35 3.08
N VAL A 104 2.17 -8.67 2.95
CA VAL A 104 1.35 -9.54 3.78
C VAL A 104 2.18 -10.75 4.17
N SER A 105 2.23 -11.05 5.46
CA SER A 105 2.93 -12.20 6.01
C SER A 105 2.51 -13.49 5.30
N GLN A 106 3.48 -14.32 4.94
CA GLN A 106 3.28 -15.50 4.09
C GLN A 106 2.14 -16.41 4.57
N GLU A 107 2.05 -16.63 5.88
CA GLU A 107 1.03 -17.47 6.52
C GLU A 107 -0.41 -16.92 6.41
N TYR A 108 -0.55 -15.64 6.04
CA TYR A 108 -1.84 -14.93 5.86
C TYR A 108 -2.13 -14.55 4.40
N ARG A 109 -1.32 -15.01 3.46
CA ARG A 109 -1.55 -14.77 2.02
C ARG A 109 -2.76 -15.54 1.51
N ARG A 110 -3.30 -15.10 0.37
CA ARG A 110 -4.47 -15.68 -0.31
C ARG A 110 -5.79 -15.55 0.47
N LEU A 111 -5.83 -14.68 1.48
CA LEU A 111 -7.02 -14.32 2.26
C LEU A 111 -7.62 -12.97 1.86
N GLY A 112 -7.23 -12.41 0.72
CA GLY A 112 -7.72 -11.11 0.23
C GLY A 112 -7.15 -9.88 0.96
N ILE A 113 -6.21 -10.04 1.90
CA ILE A 113 -5.70 -8.94 2.74
C ILE A 113 -5.07 -7.82 1.91
N ALA A 114 -4.22 -8.15 0.93
CA ALA A 114 -3.58 -7.14 0.09
C ALA A 114 -4.62 -6.34 -0.72
N SER A 115 -5.62 -7.01 -1.29
CA SER A 115 -6.73 -6.37 -1.99
C SER A 115 -7.52 -5.45 -1.08
N ALA A 116 -7.82 -5.90 0.15
CA ALA A 116 -8.54 -5.11 1.14
C ALA A 116 -7.73 -3.89 1.61
N LEU A 117 -6.43 -4.03 1.85
CA LEU A 117 -5.52 -2.93 2.18
C LEU A 117 -5.51 -1.85 1.08
N LEU A 118 -5.38 -2.26 -0.18
CA LEU A 118 -5.41 -1.33 -1.32
C LEU A 118 -6.77 -0.66 -1.45
N SER A 119 -7.86 -1.42 -1.44
CA SER A 119 -9.22 -0.89 -1.57
C SER A 119 -9.58 0.09 -0.45
N SER A 120 -9.05 -0.12 0.76
CA SER A 120 -9.26 0.77 1.91
C SER A 120 -8.39 2.00 1.88
N SER A 121 -7.14 1.92 1.38
CA SER A 121 -6.18 3.03 1.40
C SER A 121 -6.28 3.95 0.18
N MET A 122 -6.68 3.43 -0.99
CA MET A 122 -6.77 4.22 -2.22
C MET A 122 -7.74 5.41 -2.13
N PRO A 123 -8.94 5.29 -1.54
CA PRO A 123 -9.81 6.45 -1.33
C PRO A 123 -9.18 7.52 -0.43
N GLU A 124 -8.41 7.10 0.57
CA GLU A 124 -7.77 8.02 1.51
C GLU A 124 -6.67 8.85 0.84
N ILE A 125 -5.76 8.21 0.09
CA ILE A 125 -4.71 8.96 -0.64
C ILE A 125 -5.29 9.82 -1.77
N LYS A 126 -6.47 9.49 -2.31
CA LYS A 126 -7.18 10.27 -3.31
C LYS A 126 -7.56 11.67 -2.79
N THR A 127 -7.77 11.83 -1.49
CA THR A 127 -8.10 13.13 -0.88
C THR A 127 -7.03 14.21 -1.12
N HIS A 128 -5.80 13.82 -1.47
CA HIS A 128 -4.70 14.72 -1.86
C HIS A 128 -4.79 15.23 -3.31
N SER A 129 -5.97 15.17 -3.94
CA SER A 129 -6.19 15.65 -5.31
C SER A 129 -5.23 15.04 -6.33
N ILE A 130 -5.05 13.74 -6.27
CA ILE A 130 -4.22 13.00 -7.22
C ILE A 130 -4.96 12.76 -8.54
N SER A 131 -4.21 12.68 -9.64
CA SER A 131 -4.73 12.38 -10.98
C SER A 131 -4.68 10.89 -11.31
N GLU A 132 -3.75 10.18 -10.70
CA GLU A 132 -3.52 8.76 -10.93
C GLU A 132 -2.83 8.10 -9.75
N TYR A 133 -3.03 6.78 -9.62
CA TYR A 133 -2.23 5.93 -8.74
C TYR A 133 -1.11 5.30 -9.57
N VAL A 134 0.08 5.20 -9.00
CA VAL A 134 1.24 4.62 -9.67
C VAL A 134 1.99 3.67 -8.74
N LEU A 135 2.65 2.70 -9.32
CA LEU A 135 3.52 1.77 -8.60
C LEU A 135 4.58 1.17 -9.51
N GLU A 136 5.62 0.64 -8.91
CA GLU A 136 6.57 -0.27 -9.53
C GLU A 136 6.41 -1.67 -8.95
N VAL A 137 6.49 -2.67 -9.82
CA VAL A 137 6.42 -4.09 -9.42
C VAL A 137 7.44 -4.89 -10.20
N ARG A 138 8.15 -5.81 -9.52
CA ARG A 138 9.09 -6.72 -10.17
C ARG A 138 8.43 -7.46 -11.31
N VAL A 139 9.09 -7.54 -12.46
CA VAL A 139 8.54 -8.26 -13.63
C VAL A 139 8.30 -9.75 -13.36
N SER A 140 9.00 -10.32 -12.38
CA SER A 140 8.82 -11.71 -11.92
C SER A 140 7.70 -11.90 -10.89
N ASN A 141 7.15 -10.82 -10.32
CA ASN A 141 6.12 -10.91 -9.27
C ASN A 141 4.71 -11.03 -9.87
N TYR A 142 4.44 -12.19 -10.50
CA TYR A 142 3.16 -12.45 -11.18
C TYR A 142 1.94 -12.32 -10.25
N GLY A 143 2.11 -12.69 -8.96
CA GLY A 143 1.02 -12.58 -7.98
C GLY A 143 0.62 -11.13 -7.70
N ALA A 144 1.59 -10.25 -7.53
CA ALA A 144 1.32 -8.83 -7.33
C ALA A 144 0.80 -8.16 -8.63
N ILE A 145 1.38 -8.52 -9.78
CA ILE A 145 0.90 -8.02 -11.09
C ILE A 145 -0.58 -8.35 -11.27
N SER A 146 -0.97 -9.61 -11.06
CA SER A 146 -2.38 -10.02 -11.17
C SER A 146 -3.29 -9.28 -10.18
N LEU A 147 -2.81 -9.01 -8.95
CA LEU A 147 -3.54 -8.22 -7.97
C LEU A 147 -3.81 -6.79 -8.49
N TYR A 148 -2.77 -6.13 -9.01
CA TYR A 148 -2.89 -4.76 -9.50
C TYR A 148 -3.73 -4.67 -10.77
N GLU A 149 -3.60 -5.62 -11.70
CA GLU A 149 -4.45 -5.72 -12.88
C GLU A 149 -5.92 -5.91 -12.51
N GLY A 150 -6.20 -6.74 -11.50
CA GLY A 150 -7.55 -6.93 -10.94
C GLY A 150 -8.14 -5.65 -10.34
N LEU A 151 -7.30 -4.71 -9.92
CA LEU A 151 -7.67 -3.37 -9.45
C LEU A 151 -7.63 -2.30 -10.56
N ASN A 152 -7.56 -2.71 -11.82
CA ASN A 152 -7.54 -1.85 -13.01
C ASN A 152 -6.24 -1.04 -13.22
N PHE A 153 -5.14 -1.38 -12.56
CA PHE A 153 -3.84 -0.86 -12.95
C PHE A 153 -3.42 -1.44 -14.30
N LYS A 154 -2.75 -0.65 -15.11
CA LYS A 154 -2.20 -1.05 -16.41
C LYS A 154 -0.72 -0.75 -16.49
N SER A 155 0.06 -1.66 -17.07
CA SER A 155 1.46 -1.39 -17.33
C SER A 155 1.59 -0.29 -18.42
N GLU A 156 2.29 0.79 -18.08
CA GLU A 156 2.62 1.88 -19.02
C GLU A 156 4.10 1.86 -19.45
N GLY A 157 4.89 0.92 -18.95
CA GLY A 157 6.28 0.79 -19.34
C GLY A 157 7.10 -0.11 -18.42
N ILE A 158 8.36 -0.26 -18.78
CA ILE A 158 9.34 -1.03 -18.00
C ILE A 158 10.45 -0.09 -17.56
N LYS A 159 10.74 -0.07 -16.26
CA LYS A 159 11.94 0.57 -15.70
C LYS A 159 13.06 -0.48 -15.64
N LYS A 160 14.05 -0.33 -16.50
CA LYS A 160 15.17 -1.28 -16.58
C LYS A 160 16.09 -1.16 -15.37
N LYS A 161 16.53 -2.31 -14.84
CA LYS A 161 17.45 -2.39 -13.69
C LYS A 161 17.00 -1.53 -12.51
N TYR A 162 15.70 -1.58 -12.23
CA TYR A 162 15.08 -0.73 -11.22
C TYR A 162 15.45 -1.16 -9.80
N TYR A 163 15.45 -2.47 -9.57
CA TYR A 163 15.80 -3.02 -8.26
C TYR A 163 17.31 -3.19 -8.09
N ARG A 164 17.76 -3.22 -6.83
CA ARG A 164 19.19 -3.29 -6.47
C ARG A 164 19.90 -4.51 -7.05
N ASP A 165 19.19 -5.62 -7.23
CA ASP A 165 19.67 -6.86 -7.86
C ASP A 165 19.69 -6.80 -9.40
N GLY A 166 19.27 -5.68 -9.98
CA GLY A 166 19.24 -5.45 -11.43
C GLY A 166 17.95 -5.92 -12.10
N GLU A 167 16.97 -6.43 -11.35
CA GLU A 167 15.68 -6.80 -11.92
C GLU A 167 14.92 -5.56 -12.44
N ASN A 168 14.20 -5.74 -13.53
CA ASN A 168 13.33 -4.72 -14.09
C ASN A 168 12.02 -4.60 -13.29
N ALA A 169 11.40 -3.42 -13.37
CA ALA A 169 10.05 -3.21 -12.86
C ALA A 169 9.08 -2.85 -13.98
N TYR A 170 7.86 -3.36 -13.90
CA TYR A 170 6.74 -2.72 -14.57
C TYR A 170 6.37 -1.44 -13.83
N TYR A 171 6.18 -0.35 -14.58
CA TYR A 171 5.54 0.86 -14.09
C TYR A 171 4.05 0.75 -14.39
N MET A 172 3.25 0.59 -13.34
CA MET A 172 1.80 0.40 -13.48
C MET A 172 1.04 1.64 -13.02
N VAL A 173 -0.02 1.96 -13.73
CA VAL A 173 -0.82 3.19 -13.54
C VAL A 173 -2.31 2.85 -13.51
N PHE A 174 -3.03 3.44 -12.56
CA PHE A 174 -4.48 3.52 -12.56
C PHE A 174 -4.90 4.98 -12.66
N LYS A 175 -5.48 5.38 -13.80
CA LYS A 175 -5.95 6.76 -14.05
C LYS A 175 -7.31 6.99 -13.42
N ILE A 176 -7.40 8.04 -12.62
CA ILE A 176 -8.67 8.45 -12.03
C ILE A 176 -9.46 9.19 -13.12
N LYS A 177 -10.66 8.68 -13.42
CA LYS A 177 -11.58 9.43 -14.29
C LYS A 177 -12.09 10.63 -13.51
N HIS A 178 -11.90 11.80 -14.07
CA HIS A 178 -12.59 13.02 -13.63
C HIS A 178 -13.86 13.10 -14.47
N ASP A 179 -14.98 12.99 -13.80
CA ASP A 179 -16.30 13.26 -14.40
C ASP A 179 -16.44 14.76 -14.72
#